data_8c97676a5058a9a95a6f7908fbdff8bf
#
_entry.id   8c97676a5058a9a95a6f7908fbdff8bf
#
_cell.length_a   1.000
_cell.length_b   1.000
_cell.length_c   1.000
_cell.angle_alpha   90.00
_cell.angle_beta   90.00
_cell.angle_gamma   90.00
#
_symmetry.space_group_name_H-M   'P 1'
#
loop_
_entity.id
_entity.type
_entity.pdbx_description
1 polymer ?
#
loop_
_entity_poly.entity_id
_entity_poly.type
_entity_poly.pdbx_seq_one_letter_code
_entity_poly.pdbx_strand_id
1 'polypeptide(L)'
;MEKKLIKAILDVIKNVKDRPSIYGVWFEGHEHISGVPHIYVTDGYVAVRLECGVFEGLRPIDENMWVGGEQLQAIYKDMKAKDVCLNFHDDGTEGRTNMPEFWNGLLMGWQRADTVAINPEVFKKLAPFGNMSMWLEEKDTGAKIVAFSGRGINAFACPLTKKKEEELCKYQ
;
A
#
# COMPACT_ATOMS: atom_id res chain seq x y z
N MET A 1 5.78 10.27 -12.20
CA MET A 1 4.71 9.91 -11.20
C MET A 1 3.81 11.12 -11.02
N GLU A 2 2.51 10.94 -11.05
CA GLU A 2 1.57 12.06 -10.86
C GLU A 2 1.56 12.54 -9.39
N LYS A 3 1.45 13.86 -9.19
CA LYS A 3 1.34 14.46 -7.85
C LYS A 3 0.20 13.87 -7.01
N LYS A 4 -0.91 13.47 -7.65
CA LYS A 4 -2.03 12.80 -6.99
C LYS A 4 -1.64 11.45 -6.40
N LEU A 5 -0.81 10.68 -7.10
CA LEU A 5 -0.35 9.37 -6.63
C LEU A 5 0.56 9.52 -5.41
N ILE A 6 1.52 10.47 -5.43
CA ILE A 6 2.35 10.75 -4.25
C ILE A 6 1.49 11.19 -3.08
N LYS A 7 0.48 12.03 -3.32
CA LYS A 7 -0.46 12.42 -2.25
C LYS A 7 -1.19 11.20 -1.68
N ALA A 8 -1.69 10.29 -2.52
CA ALA A 8 -2.36 9.08 -2.08
C ALA A 8 -1.44 8.19 -1.22
N ILE A 9 -0.19 8.01 -1.65
CA ILE A 9 0.85 7.30 -0.90
C ILE A 9 1.09 7.96 0.47
N LEU A 10 1.28 9.27 0.50
CA LEU A 10 1.45 10.04 1.75
C LEU A 10 0.24 9.93 2.68
N ASP A 11 -0.98 9.89 2.13
CA ASP A 11 -2.21 9.69 2.90
C ASP A 11 -2.28 8.29 3.54
N VAL A 12 -1.70 7.26 2.92
CA VAL A 12 -1.54 5.93 3.54
C VAL A 12 -0.61 6.01 4.74
N ILE A 13 0.60 6.56 4.60
CA ILE A 13 1.66 6.50 5.62
C ILE A 13 1.61 7.62 6.66
N LYS A 14 0.69 8.58 6.56
CA LYS A 14 0.65 9.79 7.42
C LYS A 14 0.63 9.51 8.92
N ASN A 15 0.05 8.39 9.34
CA ASN A 15 -0.17 8.03 10.75
C ASN A 15 0.91 7.09 11.31
N VAL A 16 1.97 6.78 10.54
CA VAL A 16 3.02 5.82 10.95
C VAL A 16 4.42 6.45 10.98
N LYS A 17 4.50 7.75 11.20
CA LYS A 17 5.77 8.48 11.31
C LYS A 17 6.68 7.97 12.43
N ASP A 18 6.09 7.41 13.48
CA ASP A 18 6.76 6.79 14.62
C ASP A 18 7.24 5.35 14.35
N ARG A 19 6.96 4.82 13.14
CA ARG A 19 7.32 3.48 12.70
C ARG A 19 8.25 3.54 11.49
N PRO A 20 9.56 3.78 11.69
CA PRO A 20 10.50 4.01 10.59
C PRO A 20 10.61 2.83 9.61
N SER A 21 10.31 1.60 10.06
CA SER A 21 10.35 0.41 9.20
C SER A 21 9.26 0.37 8.11
N ILE A 22 8.19 1.15 8.24
CA ILE A 22 7.07 1.23 7.28
C ILE A 22 6.73 2.68 6.88
N TYR A 23 7.41 3.68 7.43
CA TYR A 23 7.18 5.08 7.08
C TYR A 23 7.91 5.44 5.78
N GLY A 24 7.43 4.95 4.67
CA GLY A 24 7.99 5.18 3.35
C GLY A 24 7.40 4.25 2.29
N VAL A 25 8.11 4.13 1.20
CA VAL A 25 7.71 3.35 0.03
C VAL A 25 8.86 2.43 -0.37
N TRP A 26 8.53 1.19 -0.62
CA TRP A 26 9.43 0.21 -1.22
C TRP A 26 9.21 0.17 -2.72
N PHE A 27 10.26 0.42 -3.47
CA PHE A 27 10.31 0.21 -4.91
C PHE A 27 11.02 -1.12 -5.18
N GLU A 28 10.36 -2.01 -5.88
CA GLU A 28 10.90 -3.30 -6.30
C GLU A 28 11.72 -3.13 -7.59
N GLY A 29 12.92 -3.68 -7.60
CA GLY A 29 13.78 -3.68 -8.78
C GLY A 29 13.38 -4.71 -9.84
N HIS A 30 13.98 -4.60 -11.01
CA HIS A 30 13.66 -5.42 -12.19
C HIS A 30 13.96 -6.92 -12.06
N GLU A 31 14.80 -7.33 -11.10
CA GLU A 31 15.26 -8.72 -10.97
C GLU A 31 14.21 -9.70 -10.43
N HIS A 32 12.98 -9.23 -10.12
CA HIS A 32 11.97 -10.08 -9.52
C HIS A 32 11.19 -10.93 -10.54
N ILE A 33 10.80 -12.12 -10.08
CA ILE A 33 10.19 -13.27 -10.79
C ILE A 33 8.92 -12.91 -11.59
N SER A 34 8.24 -11.81 -11.27
CA SER A 34 7.01 -11.38 -11.96
C SER A 34 7.23 -10.58 -13.24
N GLY A 35 8.44 -10.14 -13.52
CA GLY A 35 8.79 -9.33 -14.71
C GLY A 35 8.20 -7.91 -14.74
N VAL A 36 7.33 -7.55 -13.79
CA VAL A 36 6.75 -6.22 -13.63
C VAL A 36 7.11 -5.68 -12.26
N PRO A 37 7.96 -4.64 -12.18
CA PRO A 37 8.33 -4.05 -10.89
C PRO A 37 7.13 -3.40 -10.21
N HIS A 38 7.11 -3.46 -8.89
CA HIS A 38 6.03 -2.93 -8.07
C HIS A 38 6.51 -1.89 -7.07
N ILE A 39 5.56 -1.10 -6.61
CA ILE A 39 5.71 -0.18 -5.49
C ILE A 39 4.80 -0.65 -4.36
N TYR A 40 5.35 -0.69 -3.15
CA TYR A 40 4.62 -1.11 -1.97
C TYR A 40 4.56 0.01 -0.94
N VAL A 41 3.40 0.17 -0.33
CA VAL A 41 3.17 1.12 0.77
C VAL A 41 2.21 0.52 1.79
N THR A 42 2.45 0.77 3.07
CA THR A 42 1.57 0.28 4.15
C THR A 42 1.57 1.22 5.35
N ASP A 43 0.49 1.20 6.11
CA ASP A 43 0.40 1.78 7.46
C ASP A 43 0.24 0.71 8.55
N GLY A 44 0.41 -0.57 8.18
CA GLY A 44 0.22 -1.72 9.05
C GLY A 44 -1.23 -2.23 9.13
N TYR A 45 -2.22 -1.46 8.64
CA TYR A 45 -3.63 -1.86 8.54
C TYR A 45 -4.10 -1.98 7.10
N VAL A 46 -3.53 -1.17 6.22
CA VAL A 46 -3.73 -1.21 4.77
C VAL A 46 -2.38 -1.41 4.13
N ALA A 47 -2.30 -2.34 3.19
CA ALA A 47 -1.15 -2.53 2.32
C ALA A 47 -1.59 -2.35 0.86
N VAL A 48 -0.85 -1.59 0.09
CA VAL A 48 -1.11 -1.29 -1.32
C VAL A 48 0.10 -1.68 -2.14
N ARG A 49 -0.13 -2.39 -3.24
CA ARG A 49 0.86 -2.70 -4.27
C ARG A 49 0.43 -2.06 -5.59
N LEU A 50 1.33 -1.35 -6.22
CA LEU A 50 1.12 -0.65 -7.48
C LEU A 50 2.09 -1.18 -8.53
N GLU A 51 1.62 -1.51 -9.72
CA GLU A 51 2.49 -1.86 -10.86
C GLU A 51 3.12 -0.59 -11.44
N CYS A 52 4.45 -0.55 -11.56
CA CYS A 52 5.17 0.62 -12.09
C CYS A 52 4.72 1.00 -13.50
N GLY A 53 4.46 0.02 -14.36
CA GLY A 53 4.09 0.25 -15.76
C GLY A 53 2.69 0.83 -15.99
N VAL A 54 1.84 0.83 -14.98
CA VAL A 54 0.45 1.33 -15.08
C VAL A 54 0.36 2.82 -14.77
N PHE A 55 1.32 3.33 -14.01
CA PHE A 55 1.34 4.74 -13.61
C PHE A 55 2.38 5.51 -14.44
N GLU A 56 1.90 6.49 -15.18
CA GLU A 56 2.76 7.35 -15.99
C GLU A 56 3.86 8.02 -15.13
N GLY A 57 5.10 7.96 -15.60
CA GLY A 57 6.25 8.54 -14.91
C GLY A 57 6.87 7.68 -13.80
N LEU A 58 6.36 6.49 -13.52
CA LEU A 58 7.07 5.50 -12.74
C LEU A 58 8.07 4.77 -13.63
N ARG A 59 9.35 5.02 -13.42
CA ARG A 59 10.40 4.30 -14.15
C ARG A 59 10.74 3.01 -13.41
N PRO A 60 10.94 1.92 -14.15
CA PRO A 60 11.57 0.74 -13.59
C PRO A 60 12.94 1.12 -13.01
N ILE A 61 13.28 0.55 -11.88
CA ILE A 61 14.60 0.66 -11.24
C ILE A 61 15.27 -0.72 -11.28
N ASP A 62 16.59 -0.73 -11.36
CA ASP A 62 17.32 -2.00 -11.49
C ASP A 62 17.43 -2.75 -10.16
N GLU A 63 17.51 -2.02 -9.04
CA GLU A 63 17.62 -2.57 -7.70
C GLU A 63 16.47 -2.17 -6.80
N ASN A 64 16.24 -2.91 -5.72
CA ASN A 64 15.30 -2.55 -4.68
C ASN A 64 15.73 -1.24 -4.01
N MET A 65 14.77 -0.33 -3.81
CA MET A 65 15.01 0.97 -3.22
C MET A 65 13.94 1.29 -2.17
N TRP A 66 14.37 1.91 -1.07
CA TRP A 66 13.47 2.48 -0.08
C TRP A 66 13.50 4.00 -0.13
N VAL A 67 12.33 4.61 -0.18
CA VAL A 67 12.16 6.07 -0.11
C VAL A 67 11.35 6.43 1.13
N GLY A 68 11.97 7.13 2.06
CA GLY A 68 11.37 7.53 3.32
C GLY A 68 10.26 8.58 3.16
N GLY A 69 9.37 8.63 4.13
CA GLY A 69 8.21 9.54 4.12
C GLY A 69 8.60 11.01 4.09
N GLU A 70 9.71 11.40 4.71
CA GLU A 70 10.24 12.77 4.67
C GLU A 70 10.64 13.18 3.26
N GLN A 71 11.36 12.31 2.55
CA GLN A 71 11.77 12.53 1.17
C GLN A 71 10.54 12.69 0.26
N LEU A 72 9.55 11.79 0.40
CA LEU A 72 8.29 11.86 -0.33
C LEU A 72 7.53 13.17 -0.07
N GLN A 73 7.52 13.66 1.18
CA GLN A 73 6.90 14.94 1.54
C GLN A 73 7.63 16.13 0.90
N ALA A 74 8.96 16.12 0.90
CA ALA A 74 9.76 17.17 0.27
C ALA A 74 9.47 17.21 -1.23
N ILE A 75 9.56 16.07 -1.92
CA ILE A 75 9.25 15.94 -3.34
C ILE A 75 7.82 16.43 -3.65
N TYR A 76 6.84 16.03 -2.85
CA TYR A 76 5.45 16.46 -3.05
C TYR A 76 5.27 17.98 -2.96
N LYS A 77 5.98 18.65 -2.03
CA LYS A 77 5.93 20.12 -1.90
C LYS A 77 6.53 20.82 -3.11
N ASP A 78 7.65 20.33 -3.60
CA ASP A 78 8.40 20.97 -4.69
C ASP A 78 7.82 20.64 -6.08
N MET A 79 7.02 19.58 -6.16
CA MET A 79 6.46 19.05 -7.38
C MET A 79 5.42 19.99 -8.01
N LYS A 80 5.61 20.36 -9.27
CA LYS A 80 4.58 21.00 -10.10
C LYS A 80 3.58 19.98 -10.61
N ALA A 81 2.37 20.40 -10.96
CA ALA A 81 1.26 19.48 -11.31
C ALA A 81 1.55 18.55 -12.51
N LYS A 82 2.57 18.84 -13.31
CA LYS A 82 2.94 18.11 -14.55
C LYS A 82 4.33 17.48 -14.51
N ASP A 83 4.97 17.38 -13.35
CA ASP A 83 6.30 16.79 -13.26
C ASP A 83 6.20 15.26 -13.46
N VAL A 84 6.83 14.77 -14.53
CA VAL A 84 6.77 13.37 -14.95
C VAL A 84 7.98 12.57 -14.45
N CYS A 85 9.11 13.24 -14.18
CA CYS A 85 10.34 12.60 -13.71
C CYS A 85 10.68 13.07 -12.30
N LEU A 86 10.74 12.14 -11.37
CA LEU A 86 11.16 12.40 -10.00
C LEU A 86 12.49 11.70 -9.74
N ASN A 87 13.42 12.43 -9.13
CA ASN A 87 14.66 11.88 -8.65
C ASN A 87 14.45 11.42 -7.20
N PHE A 88 14.23 10.14 -7.03
CA PHE A 88 14.25 9.51 -5.71
C PHE A 88 15.69 9.12 -5.37
N HIS A 89 16.03 9.26 -4.09
CA HIS A 89 17.26 8.71 -3.52
C HIS A 89 16.91 7.48 -2.69
N ASP A 90 17.75 6.47 -2.76
CA ASP A 90 17.62 5.31 -1.87
C ASP A 90 18.04 5.71 -0.46
N ASP A 91 17.11 5.66 0.49
CA ASP A 91 17.35 5.89 1.92
C ASP A 91 17.83 4.60 2.63
N GLY A 92 18.09 3.53 1.86
CA GLY A 92 18.54 2.23 2.33
C GLY A 92 17.42 1.33 2.86
N THR A 93 17.54 0.05 2.59
CA THR A 93 16.54 -0.97 2.97
C THR A 93 16.79 -1.58 4.35
N GLU A 94 17.92 -1.29 4.99
CA GLU A 94 18.29 -1.84 6.30
C GLU A 94 17.29 -1.38 7.39
N GLY A 95 16.81 -2.33 8.19
CA GLY A 95 15.81 -2.06 9.23
C GLY A 95 14.41 -1.72 8.70
N ARG A 96 14.18 -1.84 7.39
CA ARG A 96 12.87 -1.65 6.77
C ARG A 96 12.14 -2.98 6.65
N THR A 97 10.80 -2.92 6.64
CA THR A 97 10.00 -4.12 6.36
C THR A 97 10.22 -4.53 4.91
N ASN A 98 10.65 -5.77 4.67
CA ASN A 98 10.76 -6.33 3.32
C ASN A 98 9.35 -6.51 2.74
N MET A 99 8.89 -5.49 2.02
CA MET A 99 7.52 -5.42 1.52
C MET A 99 7.18 -6.48 0.47
N PRO A 100 8.06 -6.85 -0.48
CA PRO A 100 7.81 -7.97 -1.38
C PRO A 100 7.57 -9.29 -0.64
N GLU A 101 8.41 -9.62 0.33
CA GLU A 101 8.27 -10.83 1.14
C GLU A 101 6.99 -10.81 2.00
N PHE A 102 6.73 -9.69 2.66
CA PHE A 102 5.50 -9.47 3.42
C PHE A 102 4.26 -9.65 2.53
N TRP A 103 4.26 -9.07 1.33
CA TRP A 103 3.16 -9.19 0.37
C TRP A 103 2.93 -10.62 -0.06
N ASN A 104 3.98 -11.35 -0.41
CA ASN A 104 3.89 -12.75 -0.78
C ASN A 104 3.32 -13.60 0.37
N GLY A 105 3.70 -13.33 1.61
CA GLY A 105 3.12 -13.94 2.79
C GLY A 105 1.61 -13.65 2.96
N LEU A 106 1.16 -12.45 2.57
CA LEU A 106 -0.26 -12.11 2.56
C LEU A 106 -1.07 -12.89 1.51
N LEU A 107 -0.47 -13.21 0.35
CA LEU A 107 -1.17 -13.92 -0.73
C LEU A 107 -1.41 -15.41 -0.45
N MET A 108 -0.73 -15.99 0.55
CA MET A 108 -0.79 -17.44 0.78
C MET A 108 -1.87 -17.84 1.79
N GLY A 109 -2.62 -18.90 1.46
CA GLY A 109 -3.51 -19.60 2.39
C GLY A 109 -4.82 -18.88 2.73
N TRP A 110 -5.30 -17.99 1.84
CA TRP A 110 -6.59 -17.32 1.98
C TRP A 110 -7.70 -18.05 1.21
N GLN A 111 -8.89 -18.11 1.81
CA GLN A 111 -10.12 -18.62 1.20
C GLN A 111 -11.19 -17.53 1.26
N ARG A 112 -12.22 -17.66 0.41
CA ARG A 112 -13.30 -16.67 0.36
C ARG A 112 -14.11 -16.70 1.65
N ALA A 113 -14.36 -15.53 2.23
CA ALA A 113 -15.18 -15.36 3.43
C ALA A 113 -16.54 -14.72 3.10
N ASP A 114 -17.55 -14.94 3.95
CA ASP A 114 -18.91 -14.44 3.71
C ASP A 114 -19.07 -12.97 4.09
N THR A 115 -18.62 -12.57 5.28
CA THR A 115 -18.79 -11.21 5.80
C THR A 115 -17.65 -10.75 6.68
N VAL A 116 -17.41 -9.44 6.68
CA VAL A 116 -16.45 -8.79 7.57
C VAL A 116 -16.83 -7.32 7.77
N ALA A 117 -16.57 -6.78 8.95
CA ALA A 117 -16.64 -5.33 9.18
C ALA A 117 -15.30 -4.68 8.83
N ILE A 118 -15.35 -3.56 8.13
CA ILE A 118 -14.18 -2.80 7.70
C ILE A 118 -14.28 -1.35 8.15
N ASN A 119 -13.17 -0.76 8.57
CA ASN A 119 -13.12 0.65 8.89
C ASN A 119 -13.34 1.50 7.62
N PRO A 120 -14.34 2.42 7.58
CA PRO A 120 -14.59 3.28 6.42
C PRO A 120 -13.38 4.13 5.99
N GLU A 121 -12.44 4.42 6.89
CA GLU A 121 -11.19 5.13 6.55
C GLU A 121 -10.31 4.37 5.55
N VAL A 122 -10.46 3.04 5.46
CA VAL A 122 -9.80 2.22 4.43
C VAL A 122 -10.23 2.69 3.03
N PHE A 123 -11.52 2.89 2.81
CA PHE A 123 -12.03 3.37 1.52
C PHE A 123 -11.52 4.76 1.18
N LYS A 124 -11.41 5.66 2.16
CA LYS A 124 -10.85 7.00 1.95
C LYS A 124 -9.38 6.95 1.52
N LYS A 125 -8.61 6.01 2.07
CA LYS A 125 -7.21 5.81 1.71
C LYS A 125 -7.06 5.18 0.32
N LEU A 126 -7.93 4.25 -0.04
CA LEU A 126 -7.84 3.50 -1.30
C LEU A 126 -8.49 4.22 -2.48
N ALA A 127 -9.54 5.02 -2.27
CA ALA A 127 -10.25 5.74 -3.34
C ALA A 127 -9.34 6.57 -4.27
N PRO A 128 -8.30 7.26 -3.80
CA PRO A 128 -7.41 8.03 -4.68
C PRO A 128 -6.62 7.19 -5.69
N PHE A 129 -6.49 5.88 -5.46
CA PHE A 129 -5.80 4.97 -6.38
C PHE A 129 -6.69 4.49 -7.54
N GLY A 130 -8.00 4.74 -7.49
CA GLY A 130 -8.93 4.42 -8.58
C GLY A 130 -9.99 3.38 -8.21
N ASN A 131 -10.71 2.93 -9.24
CA ASN A 131 -11.76 1.92 -9.07
C ASN A 131 -11.17 0.54 -8.83
N MET A 132 -11.68 -0.14 -7.81
CA MET A 132 -11.24 -1.48 -7.42
C MET A 132 -12.44 -2.37 -7.11
N SER A 133 -12.34 -3.64 -7.48
CA SER A 133 -13.20 -4.70 -6.97
C SER A 133 -12.74 -5.09 -5.56
N MET A 134 -13.67 -5.48 -4.71
CA MET A 134 -13.41 -5.87 -3.33
C MET A 134 -13.96 -7.28 -3.09
N TRP A 135 -13.22 -8.09 -2.33
CA TRP A 135 -13.69 -9.37 -1.82
C TRP A 135 -13.08 -9.68 -0.46
N LEU A 136 -13.66 -10.66 0.21
CA LEU A 136 -13.23 -11.12 1.52
C LEU A 136 -12.49 -12.42 1.38
N GLU A 137 -11.44 -12.57 2.16
CA GLU A 137 -10.67 -13.81 2.27
C GLU A 137 -10.49 -14.18 3.73
N GLU A 138 -10.46 -15.48 4.02
CA GLU A 138 -10.27 -16.04 5.35
C GLU A 138 -9.24 -17.17 5.29
N LYS A 139 -8.37 -17.25 6.28
CA LYS A 139 -7.44 -18.38 6.47
C LYS A 139 -8.09 -19.47 7.31
N ASP A 140 -7.58 -20.69 7.22
CA ASP A 140 -8.00 -21.82 8.09
C ASP A 140 -7.88 -21.50 9.58
N THR A 141 -7.04 -20.55 9.95
CA THR A 141 -6.90 -20.02 11.32
C THR A 141 -8.05 -19.12 11.76
N GLY A 142 -9.00 -18.78 10.87
CA GLY A 142 -10.07 -17.81 11.09
C GLY A 142 -9.63 -16.34 10.93
N ALA A 143 -8.39 -16.08 10.55
CA ALA A 143 -7.94 -14.72 10.25
C ALA A 143 -8.59 -14.24 8.95
N LYS A 144 -9.13 -13.02 8.96
CA LYS A 144 -9.81 -12.40 7.82
C LYS A 144 -9.03 -11.23 7.25
N ILE A 145 -9.16 -11.02 5.94
CA ILE A 145 -8.59 -9.89 5.22
C ILE A 145 -9.58 -9.40 4.16
N VAL A 146 -9.57 -8.12 3.88
CA VAL A 146 -10.30 -7.54 2.76
C VAL A 146 -9.30 -7.27 1.65
N ALA A 147 -9.51 -7.89 0.50
CA ALA A 147 -8.68 -7.73 -0.68
C ALA A 147 -9.35 -6.78 -1.68
N PHE A 148 -8.55 -5.97 -2.34
CA PHE A 148 -8.96 -5.04 -3.39
C PHE A 148 -8.07 -5.24 -4.61
N SER A 149 -8.67 -5.21 -5.80
CA SER A 149 -7.92 -5.25 -7.06
C SER A 149 -8.53 -4.31 -8.08
N GLY A 150 -7.67 -3.60 -8.77
CA GLY A 150 -7.98 -2.72 -9.89
C GLY A 150 -6.89 -2.78 -10.94
N ARG A 151 -6.93 -1.89 -11.92
CA ARG A 151 -5.95 -1.85 -13.00
C ARG A 151 -4.56 -1.44 -12.45
N GLY A 152 -3.68 -2.43 -12.32
CA GLY A 152 -2.31 -2.24 -11.81
C GLY A 152 -2.22 -1.89 -10.32
N ILE A 153 -3.30 -2.16 -9.57
CA ILE A 153 -3.40 -1.86 -8.15
C ILE A 153 -3.95 -3.09 -7.44
N ASN A 154 -3.26 -3.51 -6.40
CA ASN A 154 -3.79 -4.47 -5.44
C ASN A 154 -3.61 -3.91 -4.04
N ALA A 155 -4.57 -4.16 -3.18
CA ALA A 155 -4.49 -3.72 -1.80
C ALA A 155 -5.13 -4.75 -0.86
N PHE A 156 -4.63 -4.77 0.37
CA PHE A 156 -5.22 -5.52 1.46
C PHE A 156 -5.51 -4.59 2.63
N ALA A 157 -6.57 -4.88 3.36
CA ALA A 157 -6.90 -4.17 4.59
C ALA A 157 -7.29 -5.16 5.69
N CYS A 158 -6.83 -4.87 6.90
CA CYS A 158 -7.26 -5.59 8.07
C CYS A 158 -8.72 -5.21 8.40
N PRO A 159 -9.60 -6.19 8.66
CA PRO A 159 -10.95 -5.93 9.14
C PRO A 159 -10.92 -5.38 10.57
N LEU A 160 -12.04 -4.86 11.02
CA LEU A 160 -12.23 -4.48 12.42
C LEU A 160 -12.19 -5.72 13.32
N THR A 161 -11.61 -5.59 14.49
CA THR A 161 -11.67 -6.62 15.51
C THR A 161 -13.10 -6.67 16.09
N LYS A 162 -13.55 -7.84 16.55
CA LYS A 162 -14.87 -8.02 17.20
C LYS A 162 -15.17 -6.97 18.26
N LYS A 163 -14.17 -6.60 19.08
CA LYS A 163 -14.32 -5.58 20.10
C LYS A 163 -14.67 -4.19 19.53
N LYS A 164 -14.08 -3.81 18.39
CA LYS A 164 -14.39 -2.55 17.70
C LYS A 164 -15.72 -2.61 16.98
N GLU A 165 -16.13 -3.78 16.46
CA GLU A 165 -17.47 -3.97 15.89
C GLU A 165 -18.56 -3.75 16.95
N GLU A 166 -18.41 -4.35 18.14
CA GLU A 166 -19.35 -4.20 19.26
C GLU A 166 -19.44 -2.76 19.77
N GLU A 167 -18.32 -2.03 19.78
CA GLU A 167 -18.31 -0.61 20.13
C GLU A 167 -19.08 0.25 19.11
N LEU A 168 -18.95 -0.02 17.82
CA LEU A 168 -19.66 0.69 16.76
C LEU A 168 -21.16 0.39 16.74
N CYS A 169 -21.57 -0.86 17.02
CA CYS A 169 -22.99 -1.24 17.08
C CYS A 169 -23.74 -0.62 18.26
N LYS A 170 -23.06 -0.10 19.28
CA LYS A 170 -23.70 0.61 20.41
C LYS A 170 -24.18 2.02 20.05
N TYR A 171 -23.81 2.56 18.91
CA TYR A 171 -24.17 3.90 18.45
C TYR A 171 -25.15 3.90 17.25
N GLN A 172 -25.71 2.72 16.91
CA GLN A 172 -26.81 2.56 15.97
C GLN A 172 -28.14 2.33 16.74
#